data_2d0b8503baf29b88cb3d38c124df8228
#
_entry.id   2d0b8503baf29b88cb3d38c124df8228
#
_cell.length_a   1.000
_cell.length_b   1.000
_cell.length_c   1.000
_cell.angle_alpha   90.00
_cell.angle_beta   90.00
_cell.angle_gamma   90.00
#
_symmetry.space_group_name_H-M   'P 1'
#
loop_
_entity.id
_entity.type
_entity.pdbx_description
1 polymer ?
#
loop_
_entity_poly.entity_id
_entity_poly.type
_entity_poly.pdbx_seq_one_letter_code
_entity_poly.pdbx_strand_id
1 'polypeptide(L)'
;QACIEKEIITEEELNSVHNYMIELLAEFGGQINYIAYCPHAPESRCKCRKPELGLLHEIENVLKISLKNKYFVGDKESDILAGRNFGCIPLLIKKGGYGEKVYGTKNSPPREHCFDNLKLAVNYILGH
;
A
#
# COMPACT_ATOMS: atom_id res chain seq x y z
N GLN A 1 11.15 0.86 -3.93
CA GLN A 1 11.48 1.87 -2.93
C GLN A 1 12.68 2.70 -3.38
N ALA A 2 12.46 4.00 -3.45
CA ALA A 2 13.47 4.93 -3.98
C ALA A 2 14.78 4.91 -3.21
N CYS A 3 14.75 4.58 -1.91
CA CYS A 3 15.95 4.54 -1.08
C CYS A 3 16.98 3.51 -1.56
N ILE A 4 16.57 2.45 -2.28
CA ILE A 4 17.49 1.47 -2.83
C ILE A 4 18.29 2.08 -3.98
N GLU A 5 17.61 2.70 -4.95
CA GLU A 5 18.28 3.32 -6.10
C GLU A 5 19.15 4.50 -5.68
N LYS A 6 18.75 5.22 -4.64
CA LYS A 6 19.52 6.35 -4.08
C LYS A 6 20.64 5.92 -3.15
N GLU A 7 20.86 4.60 -3.00
CA GLU A 7 21.91 4.02 -2.15
C GLU A 7 21.77 4.36 -0.66
N ILE A 8 20.55 4.68 -0.20
CA ILE A 8 20.27 4.91 1.22
C ILE A 8 20.29 3.59 1.98
N ILE A 9 19.66 2.55 1.38
CA ILE A 9 19.72 1.17 1.89
C ILE A 9 19.93 0.22 0.72
N THR A 10 20.44 -0.98 0.99
CA THR A 10 20.60 -2.03 -0.01
C THR A 10 19.32 -2.87 -0.09
N GLU A 11 19.19 -3.65 -1.18
CA GLU A 11 18.10 -4.63 -1.27
C GLU A 11 18.18 -5.67 -0.17
N GLU A 12 19.40 -6.08 0.22
CA GLU A 12 19.58 -7.02 1.33
C GLU A 12 19.08 -6.46 2.64
N GLU A 13 19.38 -5.19 2.91
CA GLU A 13 18.87 -4.51 4.11
C GLU A 13 17.36 -4.39 4.09
N LEU A 14 16.77 -4.08 2.93
CA LEU A 14 15.32 -4.02 2.77
C LEU A 14 14.69 -5.39 2.99
N ASN A 15 15.28 -6.45 2.42
CA ASN A 15 14.80 -7.82 2.62
C ASN A 15 14.87 -8.23 4.09
N SER A 16 15.89 -7.79 4.83
CA SER A 16 15.99 -8.04 6.27
C SER A 16 14.84 -7.36 7.03
N VAL A 17 14.48 -6.13 6.65
CA VAL A 17 13.34 -5.41 7.24
C VAL A 17 12.03 -6.16 6.94
N HIS A 18 11.84 -6.60 5.70
CA HIS A 18 10.66 -7.37 5.31
C HIS A 18 10.56 -8.68 6.09
N ASN A 19 11.67 -9.42 6.23
CA ASN A 19 11.68 -10.67 6.97
C ASN A 19 11.37 -10.46 8.45
N TYR A 20 11.91 -9.40 9.06
CA TYR A 20 11.60 -9.06 10.45
C TYR A 20 10.10 -8.77 10.62
N MET A 21 9.53 -8.02 9.70
CA MET A 21 8.09 -7.71 9.72
C MET A 21 7.25 -8.98 9.63
N ILE A 22 7.61 -9.91 8.73
CA ILE A 22 6.89 -11.18 8.57
C ILE A 22 6.98 -12.01 9.84
N GLU A 23 8.17 -12.11 10.45
CA GLU A 23 8.37 -12.85 11.69
C GLU A 23 7.56 -12.25 12.85
N LEU A 24 7.56 -10.93 12.96
CA LEU A 24 6.84 -10.22 14.00
C LEU A 24 5.33 -10.46 13.89
N LEU A 25 4.80 -10.40 12.67
CA LEU A 25 3.38 -10.66 12.43
C LEU A 25 3.02 -12.11 12.73
N ALA A 26 3.91 -13.06 12.41
CA ALA A 26 3.67 -14.48 12.68
C ALA A 26 3.50 -14.75 14.18
N GLU A 27 4.22 -14.03 15.04
CA GLU A 27 4.07 -14.16 16.50
C GLU A 27 2.65 -13.83 16.97
N PHE A 28 1.94 -12.96 16.24
CA PHE A 28 0.57 -12.55 16.55
C PHE A 28 -0.47 -13.26 15.68
N GLY A 29 -0.07 -14.30 14.95
CA GLY A 29 -0.97 -15.05 14.08
C GLY A 29 -1.28 -14.39 12.75
N GLY A 30 -0.56 -13.33 12.40
CA GLY A 30 -0.72 -12.64 11.13
C GLY A 30 0.11 -13.24 10.01
N GLN A 31 -0.27 -12.95 8.78
CA GLN A 31 0.43 -13.45 7.60
C GLN A 31 0.46 -12.39 6.51
N ILE A 32 1.62 -12.23 5.89
CA ILE A 32 1.77 -11.45 4.67
C ILE A 32 2.02 -12.42 3.53
N ASN A 33 1.14 -12.40 2.53
CA ASN A 33 1.21 -13.33 1.41
C ASN A 33 2.28 -12.95 0.39
N TYR A 34 2.53 -11.66 0.22
CA TYR A 34 3.52 -11.18 -0.73
C TYR A 34 3.87 -9.72 -0.43
N ILE A 35 5.13 -9.35 -0.63
CA ILE A 35 5.58 -7.97 -0.52
C ILE A 35 6.12 -7.55 -1.88
N ALA A 36 5.47 -6.56 -2.50
CA ALA A 36 5.91 -5.95 -3.74
C ALA A 36 6.50 -4.57 -3.44
N TYR A 37 7.62 -4.24 -4.06
CA TYR A 37 8.25 -2.94 -3.87
C TYR A 37 8.91 -2.46 -5.16
N CYS A 38 9.05 -1.14 -5.28
CA CYS A 38 9.73 -0.53 -6.41
C CYS A 38 11.10 -0.02 -5.96
N PRO A 39 12.21 -0.57 -6.50
CA PRO A 39 13.55 -0.11 -6.13
C PRO A 39 13.97 1.19 -6.82
N HIS A 40 13.17 1.70 -7.75
CA HIS A 40 13.54 2.84 -8.58
C HIS A 40 13.31 4.18 -7.87
N ALA A 41 14.13 5.17 -8.18
CA ALA A 41 13.92 6.54 -7.72
C ALA A 41 12.75 7.18 -8.48
N PRO A 42 12.09 8.22 -7.93
CA PRO A 42 10.98 8.88 -8.61
C PRO A 42 11.33 9.37 -10.03
N GLU A 43 12.57 9.79 -10.24
CA GLU A 43 13.08 10.33 -11.51
C GLU A 43 13.16 9.28 -12.62
N SER A 44 13.21 7.99 -12.28
CA SER A 44 13.34 6.91 -13.27
C SER A 44 12.06 6.65 -14.06
N ARG A 45 10.93 7.22 -13.62
CA ARG A 45 9.63 7.11 -14.30
C ARG A 45 9.21 5.66 -14.57
N CYS A 46 9.54 4.74 -13.65
CA CYS A 46 9.13 3.35 -13.77
C CYS A 46 7.60 3.23 -13.68
N LYS A 47 7.06 2.12 -14.18
CA LYS A 47 5.61 1.86 -14.15
C LYS A 47 5.16 1.05 -12.95
N CYS A 48 6.08 0.65 -12.08
CA CYS A 48 5.76 -0.13 -10.89
C CYS A 48 5.35 0.74 -9.69
N ARG A 49 5.72 2.02 -9.69
CA ARG A 49 5.52 2.93 -8.57
C ARG A 49 4.14 3.60 -8.63
N LYS A 50 3.47 3.69 -7.47
CA LYS A 50 2.19 4.40 -7.38
C LYS A 50 2.31 5.85 -7.84
N PRO A 51 1.34 6.41 -8.55
CA PRO A 51 0.04 5.81 -8.90
C PRO A 51 0.08 4.84 -10.09
N GLU A 52 1.26 4.50 -10.61
CA GLU A 52 1.38 3.48 -11.63
C GLU A 52 1.00 2.12 -11.06
N LEU A 53 0.54 1.21 -11.93
CA LEU A 53 -0.11 -0.03 -11.49
C LEU A 53 0.78 -1.27 -11.55
N GLY A 54 2.07 -1.09 -11.84
CA GLY A 54 3.00 -2.22 -12.01
C GLY A 54 3.07 -3.17 -10.83
N LEU A 55 3.14 -2.62 -9.60
CA LEU A 55 3.21 -3.46 -8.40
C LEU A 55 1.93 -4.24 -8.17
N LEU A 56 0.77 -3.65 -8.47
CA LEU A 56 -0.51 -4.34 -8.33
C LEU A 56 -0.65 -5.47 -9.34
N HIS A 57 -0.19 -5.25 -10.58
CA HIS A 57 -0.15 -6.33 -11.58
C HIS A 57 0.78 -7.46 -11.14
N GLU A 58 1.93 -7.12 -10.55
CA GLU A 58 2.86 -8.12 -10.04
C GLU A 58 2.20 -8.99 -8.97
N ILE A 59 1.47 -8.38 -8.03
CA ILE A 59 0.78 -9.12 -6.97
C ILE A 59 -0.23 -10.10 -7.56
N GLU A 60 -1.04 -9.66 -8.52
CA GLU A 60 -2.00 -10.54 -9.18
C GLU A 60 -1.32 -11.72 -9.87
N ASN A 61 -0.20 -11.45 -10.55
CA ASN A 61 0.52 -12.49 -11.27
C ASN A 61 1.16 -13.52 -10.34
N VAL A 62 1.78 -13.06 -9.25
CA VAL A 62 2.47 -13.94 -8.31
C VAL A 62 1.48 -14.76 -7.49
N LEU A 63 0.43 -14.13 -6.96
CA LEU A 63 -0.54 -14.80 -6.11
C LEU A 63 -1.67 -15.49 -6.86
N LYS A 64 -1.77 -15.26 -8.18
CA LYS A 64 -2.83 -15.83 -9.02
C LYS A 64 -4.22 -15.49 -8.51
N ILE A 65 -4.41 -14.24 -8.09
CA ILE A 65 -5.68 -13.72 -7.62
C ILE A 65 -6.05 -12.45 -8.37
N SER A 66 -7.33 -12.05 -8.28
CA SER A 66 -7.77 -10.75 -8.77
C SER A 66 -7.85 -9.79 -7.58
N LEU A 67 -7.31 -8.58 -7.75
CA LEU A 67 -7.41 -7.53 -6.74
C LEU A 67 -8.66 -6.67 -6.92
N LYS A 68 -9.42 -6.90 -7.97
CA LYS A 68 -10.65 -6.15 -8.22
C LYS A 68 -11.61 -6.32 -7.05
N ASN A 69 -12.15 -5.20 -6.56
CA ASN A 69 -13.05 -5.14 -5.41
C ASN A 69 -12.41 -5.57 -4.08
N LYS A 70 -11.09 -5.69 -4.03
CA LYS A 70 -10.37 -5.87 -2.76
C LYS A 70 -10.06 -4.52 -2.14
N TYR A 71 -9.89 -4.49 -0.83
CA TYR A 71 -9.54 -3.23 -0.15
C TYR A 71 -8.07 -2.88 -0.38
N PHE A 72 -7.83 -1.59 -0.60
CA PHE A 72 -6.48 -1.04 -0.81
C PHE A 72 -6.29 0.12 0.16
N VAL A 73 -5.49 -0.10 1.19
CA VAL A 73 -5.32 0.86 2.29
C VAL A 73 -4.09 1.71 2.05
N GLY A 74 -4.22 3.03 2.18
CA GLY A 74 -3.09 3.93 2.03
C GLY A 74 -3.33 5.28 2.70
N ASP A 75 -2.28 6.10 2.74
CA ASP A 75 -2.31 7.41 3.37
C ASP A 75 -1.91 8.55 2.42
N LYS A 76 -1.73 8.25 1.14
CA LYS A 76 -1.35 9.23 0.12
C LYS A 76 -2.35 9.25 -1.03
N GLU A 77 -2.40 10.41 -1.71
CA GLU A 77 -3.23 10.53 -2.90
C GLU A 77 -2.85 9.48 -3.96
N SER A 78 -1.55 9.20 -4.12
CA SER A 78 -1.08 8.19 -5.07
C SER A 78 -1.63 6.80 -4.75
N ASP A 79 -1.80 6.45 -3.47
CA ASP A 79 -2.40 5.19 -3.06
C ASP A 79 -3.87 5.12 -3.49
N ILE A 80 -4.61 6.20 -3.25
CA ILE A 80 -6.04 6.25 -3.57
C ILE A 80 -6.25 6.16 -5.08
N LEU A 81 -5.45 6.89 -5.85
CA LEU A 81 -5.53 6.84 -7.31
C LEU A 81 -5.16 5.46 -7.86
N ALA A 82 -4.08 4.85 -7.35
CA ALA A 82 -3.68 3.51 -7.79
C ALA A 82 -4.76 2.48 -7.49
N GLY A 83 -5.29 2.47 -6.27
CA GLY A 83 -6.35 1.55 -5.88
C GLY A 83 -7.58 1.72 -6.75
N ARG A 84 -8.03 2.96 -6.92
CA ARG A 84 -9.22 3.27 -7.73
C ARG A 84 -9.02 2.88 -9.19
N ASN A 85 -7.88 3.22 -9.78
CA ASN A 85 -7.61 2.94 -11.18
C ASN A 85 -7.46 1.44 -11.47
N PHE A 86 -7.03 0.67 -10.48
CA PHE A 86 -6.91 -0.78 -10.61
C PHE A 86 -8.23 -1.52 -10.39
N GLY A 87 -9.24 -0.83 -9.82
CA GLY A 87 -10.53 -1.44 -9.52
C GLY A 87 -10.64 -1.94 -8.08
N CYS A 88 -9.68 -1.60 -7.23
CA CYS A 88 -9.75 -1.86 -5.80
C CYS A 88 -10.67 -0.86 -5.11
N ILE A 89 -10.99 -1.12 -3.85
CA ILE A 89 -11.75 -0.20 -3.00
C ILE A 89 -10.75 0.52 -2.10
N PRO A 90 -10.43 1.81 -2.38
CA PRO A 90 -9.42 2.51 -1.59
C PRO A 90 -9.97 2.93 -0.22
N LEU A 91 -9.17 2.70 0.81
CA LEU A 91 -9.44 3.16 2.17
C LEU A 91 -8.33 4.12 2.58
N LEU A 92 -8.70 5.31 3.03
CA LEU A 92 -7.74 6.36 3.39
C LEU A 92 -7.47 6.36 4.89
N ILE A 93 -6.19 6.36 5.27
CA ILE A 93 -5.76 6.62 6.64
C ILE A 93 -5.43 8.10 6.76
N LYS A 94 -6.17 8.82 7.62
CA LYS A 94 -6.06 10.27 7.69
C LYS A 94 -4.92 10.77 8.55
N LYS A 95 -4.61 10.09 9.67
CA LYS A 95 -3.63 10.56 10.65
C LYS A 95 -2.31 9.81 10.54
N GLY A 96 -1.24 10.48 10.94
CA GLY A 96 0.09 9.90 10.99
C GLY A 96 0.90 9.96 9.71
N GLY A 97 0.36 10.58 8.66
CA GLY A 97 1.04 10.69 7.38
C GLY A 97 0.46 11.82 6.54
N TYR A 98 0.22 11.56 5.26
CA TYR A 98 -0.25 12.56 4.30
C TYR A 98 -1.77 12.57 4.15
N GLY A 99 -2.47 11.67 4.83
CA GLY A 99 -3.90 11.45 4.62
C GLY A 99 -4.78 12.66 4.92
N GLU A 100 -4.39 13.49 5.89
CA GLU A 100 -5.13 14.70 6.22
C GLU A 100 -5.19 15.68 5.04
N LYS A 101 -4.15 15.71 4.22
CA LYS A 101 -4.11 16.56 3.03
C LYS A 101 -4.99 16.01 1.89
N VAL A 102 -5.26 14.72 1.89
CA VAL A 102 -6.09 14.06 0.88
C VAL A 102 -7.56 14.12 1.25
N TYR A 103 -7.86 14.01 2.54
CA TYR A 103 -9.23 13.96 3.05
C TYR A 103 -10.01 15.23 2.66
N GLY A 104 -11.18 15.02 2.08
CA GLY A 104 -12.03 16.12 1.64
C GLY A 104 -11.68 16.74 0.30
N THR A 105 -10.60 16.30 -0.34
CA THR A 105 -10.26 16.76 -1.69
C THR A 105 -11.09 16.00 -2.74
N LYS A 106 -10.99 16.43 -4.00
CA LYS A 106 -11.72 15.77 -5.10
C LYS A 106 -11.35 14.30 -5.28
N ASN A 107 -10.15 13.89 -4.84
CA ASN A 107 -9.68 12.51 -4.97
C ASN A 107 -9.88 11.69 -3.69
N SER A 108 -10.42 12.29 -2.64
CA SER A 108 -10.72 11.58 -1.39
C SER A 108 -11.74 10.47 -1.64
N PRO A 109 -11.59 9.31 -0.98
CA PRO A 109 -12.66 8.31 -0.99
C PRO A 109 -13.89 8.85 -0.27
N PRO A 110 -15.05 8.16 -0.38
CA PRO A 110 -16.21 8.50 0.42
C PRO A 110 -15.87 8.54 1.91
N ARG A 111 -16.59 9.36 2.66
CA ARG A 111 -16.32 9.56 4.09
C ARG A 111 -16.25 8.26 4.87
N GLU A 112 -17.12 7.30 4.56
CA GLU A 112 -17.17 5.98 5.20
C GLU A 112 -15.97 5.10 4.90
N HIS A 113 -15.12 5.49 3.94
CA HIS A 113 -13.87 4.81 3.60
C HIS A 113 -12.64 5.57 4.08
N CYS A 114 -12.82 6.53 4.97
CA CYS A 114 -11.74 7.32 5.56
C CYS A 114 -11.67 7.06 7.05
N PHE A 115 -10.50 6.71 7.56
CA PHE A 115 -10.29 6.29 8.95
C PHE A 115 -9.14 7.05 9.58
N ASP A 116 -9.22 7.27 10.90
CA ASP A 116 -8.15 7.96 11.61
C ASP A 116 -6.85 7.16 11.65
N ASN A 117 -6.96 5.83 11.77
CA ASN A 117 -5.78 4.97 11.86
C ASN A 117 -6.05 3.61 11.21
N LEU A 118 -4.98 2.83 11.06
CA LEU A 118 -5.04 1.52 10.44
C LEU A 118 -5.95 0.55 11.20
N LYS A 119 -5.97 0.61 12.52
CA LYS A 119 -6.81 -0.26 13.34
C LYS A 119 -8.28 -0.12 12.98
N LEU A 120 -8.75 1.13 12.82
CA LEU A 120 -10.14 1.39 12.46
C LEU A 120 -10.47 0.89 11.06
N ALA A 121 -9.53 1.05 10.12
CA ALA A 121 -9.71 0.53 8.77
C ALA A 121 -9.79 -1.00 8.77
N VAL A 122 -8.93 -1.66 9.54
CA VAL A 122 -8.96 -3.12 9.67
C VAL A 122 -10.26 -3.60 10.28
N ASN A 123 -10.75 -2.92 11.31
CA ASN A 123 -12.05 -3.26 11.93
C ASN A 123 -13.17 -3.16 10.90
N TYR A 124 -13.16 -2.13 10.06
CA TYR A 124 -14.14 -1.99 8.99
C TYR A 124 -14.06 -3.16 8.00
N ILE A 125 -12.85 -3.52 7.57
CA ILE A 125 -12.65 -4.64 6.64
C ILE A 125 -13.18 -5.95 7.22
N LEU A 126 -12.95 -6.18 8.52
CA LEU A 126 -13.37 -7.40 9.20
C LEU A 126 -14.85 -7.39 9.62
N GLY A 127 -15.55 -6.29 9.40
CA GLY A 127 -16.96 -6.18 9.75
C GLY A 127 -17.25 -5.90 11.22
N HIS A 128 -16.26 -5.33 11.91
CA HIS A 128 -16.43 -5.02 13.34
C HIS A 128 -16.97 -3.61 13.59
#